data_c7760cf61e48ca42038960d24f4f95b8
#
_entry.id   c7760cf61e48ca42038960d24f4f95b8
#
_cell.length_a   1.000
_cell.length_b   1.000
_cell.length_c   1.000
_cell.angle_alpha   90.00
_cell.angle_beta   90.00
_cell.angle_gamma   90.00
#
_symmetry.space_group_name_H-M   'P 1'
#
loop_
_entity.id
_entity.type
_entity.pdbx_description
1 polymer ?
#
loop_
_entity_poly.entity_id
_entity_poly.type
_entity_poly.pdbx_seq_one_letter_code
_entity_poly.pdbx_strand_id
1 'polypeptide(L)'
;MDKLVKLSRITFCIGLAGMVGPQLFYSAFGNNFFPAWPHLPLVPVWVCLFTVAVLAACIAIVFRIKARTAALLLGGLLLAIYIFGYFTYDLFVAQYNNHLGTWADGLKESALAGGAFVVAGSLPADSSVQKSVVLRFLQKLIPFGPFLFCTTMVLYGICHFLYTQPISGLVPAWIPGHMFWTYFGGSALILGGVTVTLKIKLNITAFLLGLMILIWLFIIHIPLSVNDPFGNNSNSIVSAFSALSFCATAFIISGMAASERPV
;
A
#
# COMPACT_ATOMS: atom_id res chain seq x y z
N MET A 1 1.85 -11.65 20.20
CA MET A 1 1.80 -11.51 18.73
C MET A 1 0.44 -11.11 18.19
N ASP A 2 -0.65 -11.62 18.71
CA ASP A 2 -2.00 -11.21 18.32
C ASP A 2 -2.27 -9.71 18.47
N LYS A 3 -1.64 -9.05 19.46
CA LYS A 3 -1.75 -7.60 19.65
C LYS A 3 -1.11 -6.82 18.49
N LEU A 4 0.06 -7.25 17.99
CA LEU A 4 0.72 -6.61 16.85
C LEU A 4 -0.16 -6.70 15.60
N VAL A 5 -0.64 -7.90 15.26
CA VAL A 5 -1.50 -8.11 14.08
C VAL A 5 -2.79 -7.31 14.19
N LYS A 6 -3.42 -7.29 15.38
CA LYS A 6 -4.64 -6.51 15.62
C LYS A 6 -4.41 -5.01 15.43
N LEU A 7 -3.34 -4.46 16.03
CA LEU A 7 -2.97 -3.05 15.89
C LEU A 7 -2.66 -2.72 14.43
N SER A 8 -1.86 -3.54 13.76
CA SER A 8 -1.48 -3.31 12.37
C SER A 8 -2.67 -3.34 11.41
N ARG A 9 -3.72 -4.17 11.64
CA ARG A 9 -4.96 -4.11 10.85
C ARG A 9 -5.66 -2.75 10.99
N ILE A 10 -5.72 -2.21 12.20
CA ILE A 10 -6.28 -0.88 12.46
C ILE A 10 -5.43 0.18 11.78
N THR A 11 -4.11 0.11 11.92
CA THR A 11 -3.16 1.03 11.30
C THR A 11 -3.26 1.01 9.76
N PHE A 12 -3.43 -0.16 9.13
CA PHE A 12 -3.69 -0.30 7.70
C PHE A 12 -4.96 0.44 7.28
N CYS A 13 -6.05 0.27 8.02
CA CYS A 13 -7.32 0.96 7.76
C CYS A 13 -7.21 2.48 7.96
N ILE A 14 -6.47 2.95 8.98
CA ILE A 14 -6.20 4.38 9.20
C ILE A 14 -5.41 4.94 8.01
N GLY A 15 -4.40 4.22 7.53
CA GLY A 15 -3.65 4.61 6.35
C GLY A 15 -4.53 4.77 5.12
N LEU A 16 -5.35 3.77 4.78
CA LEU A 16 -6.30 3.88 3.65
C LEU A 16 -7.31 5.00 3.83
N ALA A 17 -7.90 5.15 5.01
CA ALA A 17 -8.86 6.22 5.30
C ALA A 17 -8.22 7.62 5.12
N GLY A 18 -6.98 7.80 5.58
CA GLY A 18 -6.24 9.04 5.39
C GLY A 18 -5.87 9.33 3.94
N MET A 19 -5.60 8.28 3.15
CA MET A 19 -5.33 8.45 1.72
C MET A 19 -6.55 8.92 0.92
N VAL A 20 -7.75 8.44 1.23
CA VAL A 20 -8.96 8.79 0.47
C VAL A 20 -9.56 10.14 0.87
N GLY A 21 -9.19 10.70 2.03
CA GLY A 21 -9.70 11.99 2.50
C GLY A 21 -9.48 13.16 1.53
N PRO A 22 -8.24 13.41 1.06
CA PRO A 22 -7.94 14.49 0.11
C PRO A 22 -8.76 14.43 -1.18
N GLN A 23 -9.10 13.24 -1.69
CA GLN A 23 -9.89 13.10 -2.91
C GLN A 23 -11.29 13.70 -2.80
N LEU A 24 -11.93 13.60 -1.64
CA LEU A 24 -13.23 14.25 -1.41
C LEU A 24 -13.09 15.77 -1.41
N PHE A 25 -12.02 16.29 -0.80
CA PHE A 25 -11.76 17.72 -0.76
C PHE A 25 -11.57 18.31 -2.16
N TYR A 26 -10.80 17.63 -3.03
CA TYR A 26 -10.55 18.09 -4.39
C TYR A 26 -11.63 17.67 -5.40
N SER A 27 -12.57 16.80 -5.01
CA SER A 27 -13.57 16.19 -5.90
C SER A 27 -12.95 15.54 -7.15
N ALA A 28 -11.72 15.04 -7.01
CA ALA A 28 -10.91 14.44 -8.06
C ALA A 28 -10.12 13.25 -7.50
N PHE A 29 -9.86 12.26 -8.33
CA PHE A 29 -8.91 11.22 -7.96
C PHE A 29 -7.52 11.80 -7.81
N GLY A 30 -6.85 11.51 -6.70
CA GLY A 30 -5.41 11.70 -6.62
C GLY A 30 -4.70 10.72 -7.56
N ASN A 31 -3.57 11.13 -8.12
CA ASN A 31 -2.75 10.27 -8.98
C ASN A 31 -2.34 8.93 -8.33
N ASN A 32 -2.49 8.83 -7.02
CA ASN A 32 -2.19 7.61 -6.26
C ASN A 32 -3.32 6.56 -6.26
N PHE A 33 -4.53 6.87 -6.75
CA PHE A 33 -5.65 5.93 -6.76
C PHE A 33 -6.25 5.69 -8.14
N PHE A 34 -6.14 6.64 -9.03
CA PHE A 34 -6.61 6.46 -10.39
C PHE A 34 -5.88 7.43 -11.32
N PRO A 35 -5.33 6.97 -12.44
CA PRO A 35 -4.64 7.83 -13.39
C PRO A 35 -5.64 8.76 -14.09
N ALA A 36 -5.11 9.85 -14.65
CA ALA A 36 -5.90 10.86 -15.35
C ALA A 36 -6.36 10.34 -16.74
N TRP A 37 -7.31 9.42 -16.74
CA TRP A 37 -7.90 8.95 -18.01
C TRP A 37 -8.59 10.09 -18.75
N PRO A 38 -8.27 10.28 -20.05
CA PRO A 38 -8.97 11.27 -20.85
C PRO A 38 -10.47 10.94 -20.93
N HIS A 39 -11.31 11.97 -20.79
CA HIS A 39 -12.76 11.89 -20.93
C HIS A 39 -13.52 10.98 -19.95
N LEU A 40 -12.99 10.74 -18.75
CA LEU A 40 -13.75 10.04 -17.71
C LEU A 40 -14.95 10.92 -17.26
N PRO A 41 -16.20 10.50 -17.53
CA PRO A 41 -17.36 11.31 -17.13
C PRO A 41 -17.63 11.18 -15.64
N LEU A 42 -18.25 12.19 -15.03
CA LEU A 42 -18.75 12.14 -13.65
C LEU A 42 -17.71 11.81 -12.60
N VAL A 43 -16.46 12.27 -12.76
CA VAL A 43 -15.34 12.01 -11.83
C VAL A 43 -15.72 12.20 -10.36
N PRO A 44 -16.40 13.29 -9.93
CA PRO A 44 -16.77 13.47 -8.51
C PRO A 44 -17.65 12.35 -7.96
N VAL A 45 -18.53 11.76 -8.80
CA VAL A 45 -19.40 10.64 -8.39
C VAL A 45 -18.55 9.39 -8.14
N TRP A 46 -17.63 9.08 -9.05
CA TRP A 46 -16.72 7.93 -8.89
C TRP A 46 -15.81 8.08 -7.68
N VAL A 47 -15.29 9.29 -7.44
CA VAL A 47 -14.50 9.62 -6.24
C VAL A 47 -15.30 9.36 -4.97
N CYS A 48 -16.55 9.83 -4.92
CA CYS A 48 -17.42 9.64 -3.77
C CYS A 48 -17.70 8.14 -3.54
N LEU A 49 -18.10 7.41 -4.58
CA LEU A 49 -18.39 5.98 -4.48
C LEU A 49 -17.17 5.16 -4.04
N PHE A 50 -16.01 5.45 -4.61
CA PHE A 50 -14.76 4.80 -4.23
C PHE A 50 -14.41 5.08 -2.76
N THR A 51 -14.45 6.35 -2.36
CA THR A 51 -14.12 6.75 -0.99
C THR A 51 -15.06 6.11 0.03
N VAL A 52 -16.38 6.12 -0.24
CA VAL A 52 -17.37 5.47 0.62
C VAL A 52 -17.11 3.97 0.71
N ALA A 53 -16.80 3.31 -0.40
CA ALA A 53 -16.50 1.88 -0.41
C ALA A 53 -15.25 1.55 0.44
N VAL A 54 -14.17 2.32 0.29
CA VAL A 54 -12.94 2.15 1.08
C VAL A 54 -13.20 2.38 2.56
N LEU A 55 -13.86 3.49 2.93
CA LEU A 55 -14.17 3.80 4.32
C LEU A 55 -15.09 2.76 4.95
N ALA A 56 -16.13 2.31 4.25
CA ALA A 56 -17.02 1.25 4.72
C ALA A 56 -16.26 -0.07 4.96
N ALA A 57 -15.36 -0.44 4.06
CA ALA A 57 -14.51 -1.61 4.24
C ALA A 57 -13.57 -1.46 5.45
N CYS A 58 -12.94 -0.30 5.63
CA CYS A 58 -12.09 -0.02 6.79
C CYS A 58 -12.87 -0.09 8.10
N ILE A 59 -14.07 0.50 8.17
CA ILE A 59 -14.96 0.44 9.33
C ILE A 59 -15.33 -1.03 9.61
N ALA A 60 -15.74 -1.78 8.61
CA ALA A 60 -16.10 -3.20 8.76
C ALA A 60 -14.94 -4.05 9.30
N ILE A 61 -13.70 -3.80 8.84
CA ILE A 61 -12.48 -4.47 9.31
C ILE A 61 -12.19 -4.12 10.76
N VAL A 62 -12.22 -2.84 11.13
CA VAL A 62 -11.90 -2.35 12.49
C VAL A 62 -12.91 -2.88 13.51
N PHE A 63 -14.20 -2.81 13.20
CA PHE A 63 -15.29 -3.27 14.08
C PHE A 63 -15.59 -4.77 13.95
N ARG A 64 -14.84 -5.50 13.10
CA ARG A 64 -14.99 -6.94 12.87
C ARG A 64 -16.35 -7.37 12.30
N ILE A 65 -17.02 -6.50 11.56
CA ILE A 65 -18.29 -6.78 10.90
C ILE A 65 -18.00 -7.44 9.55
N LYS A 66 -18.10 -8.77 9.45
CA LYS A 66 -17.71 -9.54 8.26
C LYS A 66 -16.33 -9.09 7.71
N ALA A 67 -15.39 -8.88 8.62
CA ALA A 67 -14.13 -8.21 8.35
C ALA A 67 -13.31 -8.90 7.24
N ARG A 68 -13.31 -10.24 7.17
CA ARG A 68 -12.63 -10.97 6.10
C ARG A 68 -13.27 -10.70 4.74
N THR A 69 -14.59 -10.69 4.67
CA THR A 69 -15.34 -10.35 3.45
C THR A 69 -15.01 -8.92 3.00
N ALA A 70 -15.04 -7.96 3.94
CA ALA A 70 -14.70 -6.57 3.64
C ALA A 70 -13.27 -6.42 3.11
N ALA A 71 -12.30 -7.08 3.74
CA ALA A 71 -10.90 -7.06 3.30
C ALA A 71 -10.70 -7.71 1.92
N LEU A 72 -11.42 -8.81 1.62
CA LEU A 72 -11.40 -9.44 0.30
C LEU A 72 -11.96 -8.52 -0.79
N LEU A 73 -13.12 -7.88 -0.53
CA LEU A 73 -13.73 -6.95 -1.47
C LEU A 73 -12.84 -5.72 -1.69
N LEU A 74 -12.25 -5.19 -0.63
CA LEU A 74 -11.29 -4.09 -0.70
C LEU A 74 -10.07 -4.47 -1.54
N GLY A 75 -9.46 -5.63 -1.28
CA GLY A 75 -8.34 -6.13 -2.07
C GLY A 75 -8.70 -6.35 -3.54
N GLY A 76 -9.89 -6.88 -3.81
CA GLY A 76 -10.42 -7.04 -5.17
C GLY A 76 -10.65 -5.71 -5.89
N LEU A 77 -11.19 -4.71 -5.19
CA LEU A 77 -11.40 -3.36 -5.72
C LEU A 77 -10.07 -2.70 -6.10
N LEU A 78 -9.11 -2.67 -5.17
CA LEU A 78 -7.79 -2.06 -5.41
C LEU A 78 -7.01 -2.81 -6.50
N LEU A 79 -7.09 -4.14 -6.54
CA LEU A 79 -6.47 -4.93 -7.61
C LEU A 79 -7.12 -4.66 -8.97
N ALA A 80 -8.43 -4.49 -9.03
CA ALA A 80 -9.14 -4.12 -10.26
C ALA A 80 -8.72 -2.73 -10.73
N ILE A 81 -8.58 -1.76 -9.84
CA ILE A 81 -8.07 -0.42 -10.16
C ILE A 81 -6.62 -0.51 -10.67
N TYR A 82 -5.78 -1.31 -10.04
CA TYR A 82 -4.42 -1.52 -10.53
C TYR A 82 -4.41 -2.09 -11.96
N ILE A 83 -5.16 -3.17 -12.22
CA ILE A 83 -5.15 -3.85 -13.52
C ILE A 83 -5.82 -3.01 -14.61
N PHE A 84 -7.05 -2.55 -14.36
CA PHE A 84 -7.87 -1.88 -15.37
C PHE A 84 -7.67 -0.37 -15.42
N GLY A 85 -7.27 0.25 -14.30
CA GLY A 85 -6.94 1.67 -14.23
C GLY A 85 -5.51 1.93 -14.65
N TYR A 86 -4.54 1.55 -13.80
CA TYR A 86 -3.14 1.91 -13.97
C TYR A 86 -2.42 1.10 -15.03
N PHE A 87 -2.44 -0.22 -14.96
CA PHE A 87 -1.67 -1.06 -15.87
C PHE A 87 -2.06 -0.82 -17.33
N THR A 88 -3.36 -0.71 -17.61
CA THR A 88 -3.84 -0.39 -18.95
C THR A 88 -3.54 1.04 -19.35
N TYR A 89 -3.63 2.00 -18.41
CA TYR A 89 -3.26 3.39 -18.67
C TYR A 89 -1.79 3.55 -19.00
N ASP A 90 -0.91 2.98 -18.18
CA ASP A 90 0.53 3.06 -18.37
C ASP A 90 1.00 2.38 -19.66
N LEU A 91 0.29 1.31 -20.09
CA LEU A 91 0.59 0.59 -21.32
C LEU A 91 0.15 1.34 -22.58
N PHE A 92 -1.04 1.96 -22.57
CA PHE A 92 -1.69 2.42 -23.79
C PHE A 92 -1.87 3.95 -23.88
N VAL A 93 -1.81 4.66 -22.75
CA VAL A 93 -2.14 6.10 -22.69
C VAL A 93 -0.95 6.94 -22.23
N ALA A 94 -0.15 6.46 -21.27
CA ALA A 94 0.98 7.21 -20.74
C ALA A 94 2.06 7.46 -21.79
N GLN A 95 2.50 8.72 -21.90
CA GLN A 95 3.49 9.14 -22.89
C GLN A 95 4.92 8.63 -22.60
N TYR A 96 5.23 8.35 -21.34
CA TYR A 96 6.57 7.95 -20.88
C TYR A 96 6.53 6.59 -20.16
N ASN A 97 5.84 5.62 -20.77
CA ASN A 97 5.66 4.27 -20.20
C ASN A 97 6.96 3.42 -20.15
N ASN A 98 8.06 3.88 -20.74
CA ASN A 98 9.37 3.27 -20.65
C ASN A 98 10.16 3.63 -19.38
N HIS A 99 9.66 4.56 -18.57
CA HIS A 99 10.27 4.94 -17.30
C HIS A 99 9.57 4.26 -16.11
N LEU A 100 10.34 3.55 -15.26
CA LEU A 100 9.80 2.87 -14.10
C LEU A 100 9.07 3.82 -13.14
N GLY A 101 9.49 5.09 -13.08
CA GLY A 101 8.82 6.12 -12.27
C GLY A 101 7.35 6.37 -12.65
N THR A 102 7.00 6.20 -13.92
CA THR A 102 5.61 6.33 -14.40
C THR A 102 4.71 5.26 -13.80
N TRP A 103 5.23 4.06 -13.59
CA TRP A 103 4.52 2.93 -13.00
C TRP A 103 4.39 3.00 -11.47
N ALA A 104 5.11 3.96 -10.83
CA ALA A 104 5.22 4.00 -9.38
C ALA A 104 3.88 4.16 -8.66
N ASP A 105 2.95 4.94 -9.21
CA ASP A 105 1.63 5.15 -8.61
C ASP A 105 0.76 3.89 -8.73
N GLY A 106 0.77 3.23 -9.89
CA GLY A 106 0.11 1.92 -10.05
C GLY A 106 0.67 0.85 -9.12
N LEU A 107 1.98 0.85 -8.88
CA LEU A 107 2.61 -0.08 -7.93
C LEU A 107 2.14 0.15 -6.48
N LYS A 108 1.82 1.38 -6.09
CA LYS A 108 1.18 1.66 -4.79
C LYS A 108 -0.14 0.91 -4.65
N GLU A 109 -0.99 0.98 -5.68
CA GLU A 109 -2.28 0.26 -5.69
C GLU A 109 -2.09 -1.26 -5.60
N SER A 110 -1.11 -1.82 -6.33
CA SER A 110 -0.75 -3.24 -6.22
C SER A 110 -0.36 -3.62 -4.79
N ALA A 111 0.47 -2.80 -4.13
CA ALA A 111 0.87 -3.04 -2.74
C ALA A 111 -0.29 -2.93 -1.75
N LEU A 112 -1.19 -1.96 -1.94
CA LEU A 112 -2.38 -1.79 -1.09
C LEU A 112 -3.37 -2.94 -1.29
N ALA A 113 -3.58 -3.40 -2.53
CA ALA A 113 -4.36 -4.60 -2.81
C ALA A 113 -3.76 -5.83 -2.12
N GLY A 114 -2.44 -6.00 -2.23
CA GLY A 114 -1.68 -7.03 -1.52
C GLY A 114 -1.87 -6.95 -0.02
N GLY A 115 -1.77 -5.73 0.56
CA GLY A 115 -2.02 -5.47 1.98
C GLY A 115 -3.43 -5.85 2.43
N ALA A 116 -4.45 -5.53 1.63
CA ALA A 116 -5.84 -5.93 1.92
C ALA A 116 -6.02 -7.46 1.92
N PHE A 117 -5.37 -8.19 0.99
CA PHE A 117 -5.36 -9.66 1.02
C PHE A 117 -4.60 -10.22 2.22
N VAL A 118 -3.50 -9.59 2.65
CA VAL A 118 -2.78 -9.94 3.89
C VAL A 118 -3.68 -9.72 5.11
N VAL A 119 -4.40 -8.61 5.17
CA VAL A 119 -5.42 -8.35 6.22
C VAL A 119 -6.48 -9.45 6.20
N ALA A 120 -7.03 -9.81 5.03
CA ALA A 120 -8.02 -10.88 4.90
C ALA A 120 -7.48 -12.22 5.39
N GLY A 121 -6.22 -12.57 5.07
CA GLY A 121 -5.54 -13.78 5.52
C GLY A 121 -5.36 -13.85 7.03
N SER A 122 -5.17 -12.70 7.68
CA SER A 122 -5.00 -12.58 9.14
C SER A 122 -6.31 -12.67 9.94
N LEU A 123 -7.47 -12.71 9.27
CA LEU A 123 -8.80 -12.72 9.88
C LEU A 123 -9.42 -14.13 9.84
N PRO A 124 -10.27 -14.50 10.82
CA PRO A 124 -10.95 -15.79 10.80
C PRO A 124 -11.87 -15.91 9.56
N ALA A 125 -12.14 -17.15 9.19
CA ALA A 125 -13.04 -17.45 8.08
C ALA A 125 -14.45 -16.90 8.35
N ASP A 126 -15.11 -16.41 7.30
CA ASP A 126 -16.46 -15.88 7.34
C ASP A 126 -17.37 -16.77 6.48
N SER A 127 -18.51 -17.18 7.01
CA SER A 127 -19.48 -18.04 6.32
C SER A 127 -20.03 -17.42 5.04
N SER A 128 -20.05 -16.11 4.91
CA SER A 128 -20.48 -15.39 3.70
C SER A 128 -19.56 -15.63 2.51
N VAL A 129 -18.27 -15.92 2.75
CA VAL A 129 -17.28 -16.20 1.69
C VAL A 129 -17.67 -17.46 0.90
N GLN A 130 -18.18 -18.49 1.58
CA GLN A 130 -18.58 -19.75 0.92
C GLN A 130 -19.80 -19.58 0.00
N LYS A 131 -20.66 -18.58 0.24
CA LYS A 131 -21.90 -18.36 -0.49
C LYS A 131 -21.73 -17.61 -1.81
N SER A 132 -20.61 -16.93 -2.03
CA SER A 132 -20.35 -16.09 -3.20
C SER A 132 -19.23 -16.64 -4.07
N VAL A 133 -19.45 -16.76 -5.38
CA VAL A 133 -18.42 -17.17 -6.35
C VAL A 133 -17.27 -16.15 -6.37
N VAL A 134 -17.59 -14.86 -6.36
CA VAL A 134 -16.61 -13.77 -6.35
C VAL A 134 -15.73 -13.85 -5.09
N LEU A 135 -16.32 -14.01 -3.90
CA LEU A 135 -15.56 -14.07 -2.66
C LEU A 135 -14.67 -15.33 -2.60
N ARG A 136 -15.15 -16.45 -3.12
CA ARG A 136 -14.34 -17.69 -3.24
C ARG A 136 -13.14 -17.49 -4.18
N PHE A 137 -13.33 -16.75 -5.27
CA PHE A 137 -12.23 -16.38 -6.16
C PHE A 137 -11.23 -15.46 -5.46
N LEU A 138 -11.69 -14.37 -4.84
CA LEU A 138 -10.84 -13.44 -4.10
C LEU A 138 -10.09 -14.12 -2.96
N GLN A 139 -10.70 -15.09 -2.29
CA GLN A 139 -10.03 -15.86 -1.24
C GLN A 139 -8.81 -16.62 -1.76
N LYS A 140 -8.81 -17.08 -3.01
CA LYS A 140 -7.66 -17.73 -3.63
C LYS A 140 -6.50 -16.77 -3.86
N LEU A 141 -6.73 -15.47 -3.83
CA LEU A 141 -5.70 -14.43 -3.99
C LEU A 141 -4.97 -14.10 -2.68
N ILE A 142 -5.48 -14.54 -1.53
CA ILE A 142 -4.84 -14.29 -0.22
C ILE A 142 -3.34 -14.67 -0.21
N PRO A 143 -2.92 -15.86 -0.69
CA PRO A 143 -1.50 -16.22 -0.70
C PRO A 143 -0.61 -15.33 -1.56
N PHE A 144 -1.20 -14.63 -2.54
CA PHE A 144 -0.49 -13.70 -3.41
C PHE A 144 -0.37 -12.29 -2.81
N GLY A 145 -1.08 -12.00 -1.71
CA GLY A 145 -1.03 -10.70 -1.04
C GLY A 145 0.39 -10.26 -0.68
N PRO A 146 1.20 -11.07 0.03
CA PRO A 146 2.60 -10.74 0.31
C PRO A 146 3.44 -10.53 -0.96
N PHE A 147 3.19 -11.31 -2.02
CA PHE A 147 3.90 -11.19 -3.29
C PHE A 147 3.64 -9.83 -3.96
N LEU A 148 2.38 -9.40 -4.09
CA LEU A 148 2.02 -8.09 -4.65
C LEU A 148 2.68 -6.95 -3.87
N PHE A 149 2.61 -6.99 -2.54
CA PHE A 149 3.27 -6.03 -1.67
C PHE A 149 4.79 -6.00 -1.87
N CYS A 150 5.44 -7.16 -1.82
CA CYS A 150 6.90 -7.25 -1.91
C CYS A 150 7.44 -6.89 -3.29
N THR A 151 6.73 -7.22 -4.37
CA THR A 151 7.10 -6.79 -5.73
C THR A 151 7.19 -5.27 -5.80
N THR A 152 6.22 -4.57 -5.23
CA THR A 152 6.26 -3.10 -5.14
C THR A 152 7.47 -2.62 -4.32
N MET A 153 7.76 -3.25 -3.18
CA MET A 153 8.93 -2.87 -2.36
C MET A 153 10.24 -3.03 -3.14
N VAL A 154 10.40 -4.13 -3.88
CA VAL A 154 11.58 -4.37 -4.71
C VAL A 154 11.70 -3.31 -5.80
N LEU A 155 10.61 -3.02 -6.52
CA LEU A 155 10.61 -2.02 -7.60
C LEU A 155 10.88 -0.61 -7.06
N TYR A 156 10.32 -0.25 -5.91
CA TYR A 156 10.67 1.01 -5.24
C TYR A 156 12.13 1.05 -4.82
N GLY A 157 12.68 -0.05 -4.33
CA GLY A 157 14.10 -0.14 -4.04
C GLY A 157 14.95 0.10 -5.29
N ILE A 158 14.60 -0.47 -6.44
CA ILE A 158 15.24 -0.21 -7.73
C ILE A 158 15.14 1.26 -8.12
N CYS A 159 13.98 1.91 -7.91
CA CYS A 159 13.82 3.34 -8.15
C CYS A 159 14.81 4.20 -7.35
N HIS A 160 15.20 3.79 -6.15
CA HIS A 160 16.21 4.53 -5.36
C HIS A 160 17.59 4.57 -6.05
N PHE A 161 17.93 3.56 -6.84
CA PHE A 161 19.15 3.54 -7.62
C PHE A 161 19.01 4.26 -8.95
N LEU A 162 17.87 4.12 -9.64
CA LEU A 162 17.62 4.76 -10.92
C LEU A 162 17.39 6.27 -10.80
N TYR A 163 16.72 6.69 -9.73
CA TYR A 163 16.33 8.08 -9.49
C TYR A 163 16.96 8.64 -8.22
N THR A 164 18.24 8.36 -8.00
CA THR A 164 18.97 8.72 -6.78
C THR A 164 18.90 10.21 -6.46
N GLN A 165 19.08 11.08 -7.45
CA GLN A 165 19.10 12.54 -7.25
C GLN A 165 17.78 13.08 -6.66
N PRO A 166 16.60 12.88 -7.29
CA PRO A 166 15.35 13.35 -6.73
C PRO A 166 15.01 12.70 -5.38
N ILE A 167 15.32 11.41 -5.19
CA ILE A 167 15.01 10.72 -3.93
C ILE A 167 15.94 11.19 -2.80
N SER A 168 17.23 11.42 -3.06
CA SER A 168 18.14 11.94 -2.05
C SER A 168 17.77 13.35 -1.58
N GLY A 169 17.11 14.14 -2.43
CA GLY A 169 16.57 15.45 -2.08
C GLY A 169 15.40 15.40 -1.08
N LEU A 170 14.76 14.24 -0.89
CA LEU A 170 13.70 14.05 0.13
C LEU A 170 14.27 13.81 1.54
N VAL A 171 15.54 13.43 1.66
CA VAL A 171 16.18 13.24 2.96
C VAL A 171 16.38 14.61 3.63
N PRO A 172 15.90 14.79 4.87
CA PRO A 172 16.00 16.08 5.57
C PRO A 172 17.42 16.63 5.65
N ALA A 173 17.59 17.95 5.48
CA ALA A 173 18.90 18.61 5.43
C ALA A 173 19.77 18.40 6.69
N TRP A 174 19.16 18.11 7.85
CA TRP A 174 19.88 17.83 9.10
C TRP A 174 20.52 16.45 9.16
N ILE A 175 20.18 15.54 8.22
CA ILE A 175 20.75 14.20 8.12
C ILE A 175 21.94 14.26 7.13
N PRO A 176 23.18 14.01 7.55
CA PRO A 176 24.30 13.97 6.63
C PRO A 176 24.26 12.72 5.73
N GLY A 177 24.85 12.82 4.53
CA GLY A 177 25.00 11.68 3.63
C GLY A 177 23.71 11.24 2.93
N HIS A 178 22.94 12.17 2.38
CA HIS A 178 21.66 11.91 1.71
C HIS A 178 21.71 10.75 0.70
N MET A 179 22.76 10.69 -0.13
CA MET A 179 22.93 9.60 -1.11
C MET A 179 23.14 8.25 -0.42
N PHE A 180 23.91 8.21 0.68
CA PHE A 180 24.08 6.97 1.45
C PHE A 180 22.74 6.43 1.95
N TRP A 181 21.91 7.29 2.54
CA TRP A 181 20.60 6.90 3.04
C TRP A 181 19.64 6.48 1.94
N THR A 182 19.74 7.09 0.76
CA THR A 182 18.98 6.69 -0.43
C THR A 182 19.36 5.28 -0.88
N TYR A 183 20.66 4.99 -1.01
CA TYR A 183 21.11 3.64 -1.38
C TYR A 183 20.83 2.61 -0.28
N PHE A 184 20.98 2.98 0.98
CA PHE A 184 20.62 2.12 2.12
C PHE A 184 19.13 1.77 2.09
N GLY A 185 18.25 2.75 1.93
CA GLY A 185 16.81 2.55 1.83
C GLY A 185 16.43 1.67 0.65
N GLY A 186 17.01 1.94 -0.54
CA GLY A 186 16.81 1.13 -1.73
C GLY A 186 17.24 -0.32 -1.54
N SER A 187 18.44 -0.54 -1.00
CA SER A 187 18.95 -1.89 -0.70
C SER A 187 18.06 -2.64 0.30
N ALA A 188 17.63 -1.96 1.36
CA ALA A 188 16.78 -2.55 2.39
C ALA A 188 15.38 -2.91 1.86
N LEU A 189 14.80 -2.09 0.96
CA LEU A 189 13.54 -2.39 0.27
C LEU A 189 13.68 -3.64 -0.61
N ILE A 190 14.75 -3.73 -1.42
CA ILE A 190 15.02 -4.88 -2.29
C ILE A 190 15.22 -6.15 -1.44
N LEU A 191 16.14 -6.10 -0.48
CA LEU A 191 16.44 -7.25 0.37
C LEU A 191 15.22 -7.68 1.19
N GLY A 192 14.50 -6.72 1.78
CA GLY A 192 13.29 -6.99 2.53
C GLY A 192 12.20 -7.63 1.65
N GLY A 193 11.92 -7.06 0.48
CA GLY A 193 10.94 -7.61 -0.46
C GLY A 193 11.30 -9.02 -0.95
N VAL A 194 12.56 -9.24 -1.33
CA VAL A 194 13.05 -10.56 -1.79
C VAL A 194 12.98 -11.59 -0.66
N THR A 195 13.50 -11.28 0.52
CA THR A 195 13.54 -12.24 1.64
C THR A 195 12.16 -12.59 2.17
N VAL A 196 11.21 -11.63 2.20
CA VAL A 196 9.81 -11.89 2.56
C VAL A 196 9.15 -12.78 1.50
N THR A 197 9.36 -12.51 0.21
CA THR A 197 8.83 -13.35 -0.89
C THR A 197 9.35 -14.77 -0.83
N LEU A 198 10.64 -14.95 -0.55
CA LEU A 198 11.28 -16.27 -0.39
C LEU A 198 11.04 -16.89 0.99
N LYS A 199 10.28 -16.25 1.87
CA LYS A 199 9.98 -16.68 3.24
C LYS A 199 11.22 -16.94 4.12
N ILE A 200 12.34 -16.26 3.83
CA ILE A 200 13.59 -16.39 4.60
C ILE A 200 13.44 -15.65 5.92
N LYS A 201 13.43 -16.37 7.05
CA LYS A 201 13.20 -15.81 8.41
C LYS A 201 12.03 -14.82 8.42
N LEU A 202 10.93 -15.19 7.79
CA LEU A 202 9.80 -14.33 7.39
C LEU A 202 9.34 -13.36 8.50
N ASN A 203 9.25 -13.82 9.74
CA ASN A 203 8.86 -12.98 10.88
C ASN A 203 9.84 -11.82 11.15
N ILE A 204 11.15 -12.06 11.03
CA ILE A 204 12.18 -11.05 11.29
C ILE A 204 12.30 -10.10 10.11
N THR A 205 12.38 -10.63 8.89
CA THR A 205 12.58 -9.83 7.68
C THR A 205 11.39 -8.92 7.40
N ALA A 206 10.16 -9.41 7.57
CA ALA A 206 8.97 -8.59 7.45
C ALA A 206 8.87 -7.53 8.58
N PHE A 207 9.29 -7.86 9.81
CA PHE A 207 9.33 -6.89 10.90
C PHE A 207 10.32 -5.77 10.62
N LEU A 208 11.55 -6.10 10.19
CA LEU A 208 12.58 -5.11 9.87
C LEU A 208 12.18 -4.22 8.69
N LEU A 209 11.56 -4.79 7.66
CA LEU A 209 11.00 -4.02 6.54
C LEU A 209 9.94 -3.03 7.03
N GLY A 210 8.99 -3.48 7.84
CA GLY A 210 7.95 -2.61 8.42
C GLY A 210 8.53 -1.53 9.32
N LEU A 211 9.53 -1.86 10.14
CA LEU A 211 10.21 -0.90 11.02
C LEU A 211 10.95 0.18 10.22
N MET A 212 11.66 -0.21 9.17
CA MET A 212 12.33 0.74 8.28
C MET A 212 11.32 1.71 7.65
N ILE A 213 10.22 1.21 7.08
CA ILE A 213 9.19 2.06 6.48
C ILE A 213 8.58 2.99 7.55
N LEU A 214 8.36 2.50 8.77
CA LEU A 214 7.85 3.31 9.88
C LEU A 214 8.82 4.43 10.27
N ILE A 215 10.12 4.15 10.33
CA ILE A 215 11.15 5.15 10.61
C ILE A 215 11.14 6.25 9.53
N TRP A 216 11.10 5.87 8.26
CA TRP A 216 11.04 6.82 7.14
C TRP A 216 9.70 7.58 7.08
N LEU A 217 8.60 6.98 7.55
CA LEU A 217 7.34 7.70 7.73
C LEU A 217 7.53 8.92 8.65
N PHE A 218 8.18 8.74 9.82
CA PHE A 218 8.41 9.83 10.78
C PHE A 218 9.46 10.82 10.31
N ILE A 219 10.52 10.36 9.65
CA ILE A 219 11.67 11.20 9.27
C ILE A 219 11.42 11.98 7.98
N ILE A 220 10.72 11.40 7.00
CA ILE A 220 10.53 11.99 5.68
C ILE A 220 9.07 12.37 5.45
N HIS A 221 8.16 11.39 5.48
CA HIS A 221 6.80 11.59 4.98
C HIS A 221 5.98 12.55 5.84
N ILE A 222 6.06 12.46 7.17
CA ILE A 222 5.33 13.38 8.07
C ILE A 222 5.88 14.80 7.93
N PRO A 223 7.20 15.09 8.00
CA PRO A 223 7.71 16.43 7.77
C PRO A 223 7.33 17.03 6.41
N LEU A 224 7.41 16.26 5.34
CA LEU A 224 6.97 16.71 4.01
C LEU A 224 5.48 17.05 3.98
N SER A 225 4.64 16.24 4.63
CA SER A 225 3.19 16.49 4.71
C SER A 225 2.84 17.75 5.50
N VAL A 226 3.63 18.06 6.54
CA VAL A 226 3.44 19.28 7.35
C VAL A 226 3.93 20.51 6.60
N ASN A 227 5.04 20.40 5.86
CA ASN A 227 5.64 21.53 5.13
C ASN A 227 4.84 21.90 3.87
N ASP A 228 4.24 20.92 3.19
CA ASP A 228 3.42 21.14 1.99
C ASP A 228 2.17 20.25 2.01
N PRO A 229 1.16 20.60 2.84
CA PRO A 229 -0.03 19.78 3.00
C PRO A 229 -0.97 19.78 1.79
N PHE A 230 -0.91 20.82 0.96
CA PHE A 230 -1.83 21.02 -0.18
C PHE A 230 -1.16 20.85 -1.55
N GLY A 231 0.17 20.77 -1.60
CA GLY A 231 0.92 20.63 -2.85
C GLY A 231 0.55 19.36 -3.61
N ASN A 232 0.42 19.49 -4.92
CA ASN A 232 0.05 18.42 -5.82
C ASN A 232 -1.14 17.59 -5.32
N ASN A 233 -2.25 18.26 -4.99
CA ASN A 233 -3.48 17.67 -4.45
C ASN A 233 -3.24 16.84 -3.17
N SER A 234 -2.44 17.38 -2.25
CA SER A 234 -2.08 16.73 -0.98
C SER A 234 -1.30 15.42 -1.15
N ASN A 235 -0.51 15.29 -2.21
CA ASN A 235 0.27 14.08 -2.49
C ASN A 235 1.22 13.68 -1.34
N SER A 236 1.78 14.66 -0.61
CA SER A 236 2.63 14.41 0.57
C SER A 236 1.85 13.69 1.67
N ILE A 237 0.61 14.14 1.95
CA ILE A 237 -0.29 13.51 2.92
C ILE A 237 -0.63 12.08 2.48
N VAL A 238 -1.04 11.89 1.22
CA VAL A 238 -1.36 10.58 0.66
C VAL A 238 -0.15 9.64 0.75
N SER A 239 1.06 10.14 0.48
CA SER A 239 2.30 9.36 0.59
C SER A 239 2.62 8.94 2.03
N ALA A 240 2.36 9.81 3.02
CA ALA A 240 2.53 9.48 4.43
C ALA A 240 1.56 8.35 4.86
N PHE A 241 0.29 8.45 4.49
CA PHE A 241 -0.70 7.42 4.79
C PHE A 241 -0.46 6.12 4.00
N SER A 242 0.11 6.18 2.80
CA SER A 242 0.57 4.99 2.06
C SER A 242 1.68 4.27 2.82
N ALA A 243 2.70 5.00 3.29
CA ALA A 243 3.79 4.43 4.08
C ALA A 243 3.27 3.80 5.39
N LEU A 244 2.26 4.42 6.02
CA LEU A 244 1.58 3.87 7.19
C LEU A 244 0.89 2.52 6.86
N SER A 245 0.22 2.42 5.72
CA SER A 245 -0.41 1.17 5.28
C SER A 245 0.63 0.09 4.92
N PHE A 246 1.75 0.48 4.33
CA PHE A 246 2.82 -0.43 3.96
C PHE A 246 3.54 -1.01 5.19
N CYS A 247 3.89 -0.18 6.18
CA CYS A 247 4.49 -0.70 7.41
C CYS A 247 3.52 -1.61 8.16
N ALA A 248 2.22 -1.28 8.20
CA ALA A 248 1.21 -2.12 8.79
C ALA A 248 1.10 -3.49 8.09
N THR A 249 1.13 -3.52 6.76
CA THR A 249 1.14 -4.77 5.97
C THR A 249 2.32 -5.66 6.34
N ALA A 250 3.53 -5.09 6.39
CA ALA A 250 4.73 -5.82 6.77
C ALA A 250 4.64 -6.38 8.20
N PHE A 251 4.11 -5.61 9.16
CA PHE A 251 3.91 -6.09 10.53
C PHE A 251 2.83 -7.18 10.63
N ILE A 252 1.78 -7.16 9.81
CA ILE A 252 0.81 -8.27 9.77
C ILE A 252 1.49 -9.53 9.26
N ILE A 253 2.27 -9.46 8.17
CA ILE A 253 3.03 -10.60 7.63
C ILE A 253 3.96 -11.17 8.70
N SER A 254 4.72 -10.31 9.40
CA SER A 254 5.60 -10.70 10.49
C SER A 254 4.87 -11.43 11.62
N GLY A 255 3.74 -10.85 12.07
CA GLY A 255 2.97 -11.42 13.18
C GLY A 255 2.31 -12.76 12.84
N MET A 256 1.82 -12.93 11.60
CA MET A 256 1.27 -14.20 11.12
C MET A 256 2.36 -15.29 11.07
N ALA A 257 3.51 -14.98 10.48
CA ALA A 257 4.64 -15.93 10.39
C ALA A 257 5.19 -16.38 11.74
N ALA A 258 5.06 -15.54 12.75
CA ALA A 258 5.52 -15.86 14.08
C ALA A 258 4.50 -16.72 14.86
N SER A 259 3.21 -16.69 14.51
CA SER A 259 2.17 -17.55 15.12
C SER A 259 2.17 -18.98 14.53
N GLU A 260 2.78 -19.19 13.39
CA GLU A 260 2.90 -20.52 12.74
C GLU A 260 4.10 -21.36 13.25
N ARG A 261 4.97 -20.83 14.11
CA ARG A 261 6.08 -21.59 14.68
C ARG A 261 5.57 -22.45 15.83
N PRO A 262 5.75 -23.77 15.79
CA PRO A 262 5.55 -24.61 16.97
C PRO A 262 6.55 -24.15 18.05
N VAL A 263 6.09 -24.09 19.28
CA VAL A 263 6.87 -23.83 20.50
C VAL A 263 7.84 -25.01 20.74
#